data_b9d50f7076a678e173eae1d8c1748754
#
_entry.id   b9d50f7076a678e173eae1d8c1748754
#
_cell.length_a   1.000
_cell.length_b   1.000
_cell.length_c   1.000
_cell.angle_alpha   90.00
_cell.angle_beta   90.00
_cell.angle_gamma   90.00
#
_symmetry.space_group_name_H-M   'P 1'
#
loop_
_entity.id
_entity.type
_entity.pdbx_description
1 polymer ?
#
loop_
_entity_poly.entity_id
_entity_poly.type
_entity_poly.pdbx_seq_one_letter_code
_entity_poly.pdbx_strand_id
1 'polypeptide(L)'
;APRITDMIVDYTAKLARSLHVKGLINIQFIVYNDQVYVIEVNPRSSRTVPYISKVTGIPIVKLATKVITGAKIRDLGYEPGLQKAADYYAIKMPVFSFEKIRGADISLGPEMKSTGECLGISKSFDEALYKAFEGAGIRLPKHKQIIMTLADKDKQDGIDIAQRFEALGYKIYASRGTAKVLKENGVHAIQVNKIGQEAPTLLDLILEHKIDLVIDTPENGIERAKDGFLIRRYAIETGVHCLTSLSLIHISE
;
A
#
# COMPACT_ATOMS: atom_id res chain seq x y z
N ALA A 1 7.05 -17.76 12.60
CA ALA A 1 7.45 -18.90 13.46
C ALA A 1 8.81 -19.41 12.97
N PRO A 2 9.76 -19.80 13.82
CA PRO A 2 11.10 -20.26 13.41
C PRO A 2 11.04 -21.37 12.36
N ARG A 3 10.17 -22.38 12.55
CA ARG A 3 9.95 -23.49 11.59
C ARG A 3 9.66 -23.00 10.16
N ILE A 4 8.84 -21.98 10.00
CA ILE A 4 8.50 -21.44 8.66
C ILE A 4 9.72 -20.77 8.03
N THR A 5 10.48 -20.03 8.83
CA THR A 5 11.73 -19.42 8.37
C THR A 5 12.72 -20.48 7.89
N ASP A 6 12.90 -21.56 8.65
CA ASP A 6 13.78 -22.66 8.28
C ASP A 6 13.35 -23.35 6.99
N MET A 7 12.04 -23.56 6.80
CA MET A 7 11.49 -24.10 5.55
C MET A 7 11.78 -23.19 4.35
N ILE A 8 11.59 -21.86 4.50
CA ILE A 8 11.87 -20.89 3.43
C ILE A 8 13.37 -20.91 3.07
N VAL A 9 14.25 -20.92 4.07
CA VAL A 9 15.70 -20.99 3.86
C VAL A 9 16.11 -22.27 3.15
N ASP A 10 15.57 -23.42 3.57
CA ASP A 10 15.84 -24.73 2.94
C ASP A 10 15.36 -24.75 1.47
N TYR A 11 14.13 -24.34 1.22
CA TYR A 11 13.58 -24.27 -0.14
C TYR A 11 14.38 -23.33 -1.03
N THR A 12 14.77 -22.15 -0.51
CA THR A 12 15.62 -21.20 -1.24
C THR A 12 16.95 -21.84 -1.61
N ALA A 13 17.61 -22.52 -0.68
CA ALA A 13 18.88 -23.18 -0.92
C ALA A 13 18.78 -24.32 -1.96
N LYS A 14 17.73 -25.14 -1.88
CA LYS A 14 17.47 -26.24 -2.84
C LYS A 14 17.23 -25.68 -4.24
N LEU A 15 16.37 -24.68 -4.39
CA LEU A 15 16.04 -24.06 -5.67
C LEU A 15 17.26 -23.39 -6.29
N ALA A 16 18.01 -22.60 -5.52
CA ALA A 16 19.20 -21.92 -6.02
C ALA A 16 20.26 -22.91 -6.52
N ARG A 17 20.47 -24.04 -5.81
CA ARG A 17 21.41 -25.09 -6.23
C ARG A 17 20.93 -25.82 -7.47
N SER A 18 19.66 -26.26 -7.50
CA SER A 18 19.08 -27.00 -8.64
C SER A 18 19.09 -26.19 -9.93
N LEU A 19 18.90 -24.87 -9.82
CA LEU A 19 18.94 -23.95 -10.97
C LEU A 19 20.35 -23.44 -11.29
N HIS A 20 21.38 -23.89 -10.54
CA HIS A 20 22.79 -23.46 -10.72
C HIS A 20 22.95 -21.94 -10.74
N VAL A 21 22.19 -21.24 -9.86
CA VAL A 21 22.16 -19.79 -9.82
C VAL A 21 23.52 -19.22 -9.41
N LYS A 22 24.02 -18.29 -10.23
CA LYS A 22 25.17 -17.45 -9.90
C LYS A 22 24.72 -15.99 -9.89
N GLY A 23 24.80 -15.34 -8.74
CA GLY A 23 24.39 -13.94 -8.60
C GLY A 23 23.07 -13.80 -7.86
N LEU A 24 22.02 -13.34 -8.55
CA LEU A 24 20.73 -12.97 -7.94
C LEU A 24 19.63 -13.96 -8.25
N ILE A 25 18.81 -14.21 -7.24
CA ILE A 25 17.56 -14.96 -7.34
C ILE A 25 16.51 -14.26 -6.48
N ASN A 26 15.29 -14.16 -6.98
CA ASN A 26 14.12 -13.71 -6.25
C ASN A 26 13.09 -14.83 -6.23
N ILE A 27 12.59 -15.20 -5.05
CA ILE A 27 11.62 -16.26 -4.87
C ILE A 27 10.43 -15.69 -4.10
N GLN A 28 9.23 -15.94 -4.58
CA GLN A 28 8.00 -15.60 -3.90
C GLN A 28 7.39 -16.83 -3.24
N PHE A 29 7.05 -16.69 -1.97
CA PHE A 29 6.44 -17.75 -1.18
C PHE A 29 5.06 -17.30 -0.66
N ILE A 30 4.15 -18.27 -0.50
CA ILE A 30 2.95 -18.14 0.32
C ILE A 30 3.07 -19.08 1.52
N VAL A 31 2.66 -18.58 2.68
CA VAL A 31 2.49 -19.38 3.88
C VAL A 31 0.99 -19.54 4.12
N TYR A 32 0.52 -20.78 4.12
CA TYR A 32 -0.87 -21.12 4.37
C TYR A 32 -0.95 -22.42 5.18
N ASN A 33 -1.71 -22.41 6.26
CA ASN A 33 -1.86 -23.55 7.18
C ASN A 33 -0.50 -24.18 7.59
N ASP A 34 0.44 -23.33 8.03
CA ASP A 34 1.80 -23.74 8.44
C ASP A 34 2.62 -24.48 7.37
N GLN A 35 2.21 -24.37 6.11
CA GLN A 35 2.96 -24.86 4.95
C GLN A 35 3.48 -23.69 4.12
N VAL A 36 4.64 -23.93 3.48
CA VAL A 36 5.27 -22.97 2.58
C VAL A 36 5.09 -23.42 1.14
N TYR A 37 4.53 -22.57 0.32
CA TYR A 37 4.33 -22.80 -1.11
C TYR A 37 5.18 -21.83 -1.92
N VAL A 38 5.83 -22.33 -2.98
CA VAL A 38 6.57 -21.51 -3.94
C VAL A 38 5.60 -21.06 -5.02
N ILE A 39 5.46 -19.74 -5.20
CA ILE A 39 4.65 -19.17 -6.28
C ILE A 39 5.49 -19.00 -7.53
N GLU A 40 6.68 -18.39 -7.37
CA GLU A 40 7.48 -17.92 -8.49
C GLU A 40 8.96 -17.92 -8.12
N VAL A 41 9.80 -18.31 -9.08
CA VAL A 41 11.27 -18.27 -8.95
C VAL A 41 11.85 -17.49 -10.13
N ASN A 42 12.55 -16.40 -9.84
CA ASN A 42 13.17 -15.52 -10.81
C ASN A 42 14.70 -15.48 -10.60
N PRO A 43 15.50 -16.28 -11.36
CA PRO A 43 16.95 -16.28 -11.27
C PRO A 43 17.55 -15.08 -12.02
N ARG A 44 17.20 -13.88 -11.60
CA ARG A 44 17.61 -12.60 -12.19
C ARG A 44 17.52 -11.48 -11.17
N SER A 45 18.02 -10.30 -11.52
CA SER A 45 17.77 -9.08 -10.75
C SER A 45 16.28 -8.74 -10.74
N SER A 46 15.84 -8.10 -9.67
CA SER A 46 14.47 -7.62 -9.49
C SER A 46 14.47 -6.16 -9.01
N ARG A 47 13.34 -5.48 -9.11
CA ARG A 47 13.16 -4.12 -8.55
C ARG A 47 13.34 -4.08 -7.04
N THR A 48 13.14 -5.19 -6.35
CA THR A 48 13.31 -5.30 -4.90
C THR A 48 14.77 -5.25 -4.46
N VAL A 49 15.73 -5.52 -5.35
CA VAL A 49 17.15 -5.56 -5.00
C VAL A 49 17.70 -4.23 -4.46
N PRO A 50 17.44 -3.05 -5.09
CA PRO A 50 17.84 -1.77 -4.51
C PRO A 50 17.21 -1.49 -3.15
N TYR A 51 15.93 -1.87 -2.98
CA TYR A 51 15.22 -1.76 -1.71
C TYR A 51 15.90 -2.60 -0.62
N ILE A 52 16.10 -3.89 -0.84
CA ILE A 52 16.74 -4.79 0.13
C ILE A 52 18.17 -4.36 0.43
N SER A 53 18.93 -3.89 -0.57
CA SER A 53 20.27 -3.37 -0.36
C SER A 53 20.28 -2.19 0.62
N LYS A 54 19.33 -1.27 0.51
CA LYS A 54 19.19 -0.14 1.44
C LYS A 54 18.74 -0.59 2.83
N VAL A 55 17.75 -1.49 2.90
CA VAL A 55 17.22 -1.99 4.17
C VAL A 55 18.24 -2.79 4.95
N THR A 56 19.05 -3.61 4.30
CA THR A 56 20.03 -4.48 4.98
C THR A 56 21.40 -3.85 5.13
N GLY A 57 21.69 -2.76 4.40
CA GLY A 57 23.03 -2.19 4.27
C GLY A 57 24.01 -3.06 3.46
N ILE A 58 23.51 -4.16 2.86
CA ILE A 58 24.31 -5.10 2.09
C ILE A 58 24.30 -4.68 0.60
N PRO A 59 25.45 -4.42 -0.03
CA PRO A 59 25.53 -4.00 -1.42
C PRO A 59 25.31 -5.19 -2.36
N ILE A 60 24.07 -5.70 -2.43
CA ILE A 60 23.69 -6.98 -3.07
C ILE A 60 24.12 -7.02 -4.53
N VAL A 61 23.91 -5.94 -5.31
CA VAL A 61 24.30 -5.88 -6.73
C VAL A 61 25.79 -6.02 -6.90
N LYS A 62 26.59 -5.29 -6.08
CA LYS A 62 28.04 -5.36 -6.11
C LYS A 62 28.55 -6.77 -5.78
N LEU A 63 27.94 -7.41 -4.78
CA LEU A 63 28.28 -8.79 -4.40
C LEU A 63 27.94 -9.77 -5.51
N ALA A 64 26.73 -9.66 -6.06
CA ALA A 64 26.29 -10.50 -7.17
C ALA A 64 27.23 -10.41 -8.37
N THR A 65 27.65 -9.19 -8.76
CA THR A 65 28.60 -8.98 -9.86
C THR A 65 29.92 -9.69 -9.58
N LYS A 66 30.47 -9.56 -8.37
CA LYS A 66 31.71 -10.24 -7.99
C LYS A 66 31.57 -11.77 -8.01
N VAL A 67 30.41 -12.29 -7.56
CA VAL A 67 30.16 -13.74 -7.58
C VAL A 67 30.01 -14.26 -9.02
N ILE A 68 29.36 -13.52 -9.90
CA ILE A 68 29.24 -13.87 -11.33
C ILE A 68 30.62 -13.93 -11.99
N THR A 69 31.53 -13.04 -11.59
CA THR A 69 32.93 -13.01 -12.08
C THR A 69 33.86 -13.99 -11.38
N GLY A 70 33.37 -14.84 -10.47
CA GLY A 70 34.09 -15.96 -9.90
C GLY A 70 34.50 -15.82 -8.43
N ALA A 71 34.24 -14.68 -7.78
CA ALA A 71 34.51 -14.54 -6.35
C ALA A 71 33.57 -15.41 -5.50
N LYS A 72 34.05 -15.90 -4.37
CA LYS A 72 33.23 -16.58 -3.37
C LYS A 72 32.70 -15.59 -2.33
N ILE A 73 31.46 -15.78 -1.88
CA ILE A 73 30.82 -14.88 -0.91
C ILE A 73 31.64 -14.77 0.38
N ARG A 74 32.24 -15.86 0.85
CA ARG A 74 33.09 -15.87 2.04
C ARG A 74 34.33 -14.99 1.89
N ASP A 75 34.95 -15.00 0.72
CA ASP A 75 36.12 -14.16 0.43
C ASP A 75 35.73 -12.66 0.39
N LEU A 76 34.45 -12.35 0.30
CA LEU A 76 33.89 -11.00 0.35
C LEU A 76 33.44 -10.57 1.76
N GLY A 77 33.66 -11.41 2.78
CA GLY A 77 33.30 -11.12 4.16
C GLY A 77 31.85 -11.41 4.53
N TYR A 78 31.14 -12.24 3.76
CA TYR A 78 29.76 -12.63 4.04
C TYR A 78 29.63 -14.13 4.23
N GLU A 79 28.92 -14.51 5.29
CA GLU A 79 28.58 -15.90 5.52
C GLU A 79 27.31 -16.33 4.77
N PRO A 80 27.23 -17.60 4.34
CA PRO A 80 26.01 -18.16 3.78
C PRO A 80 24.84 -18.15 4.79
N GLY A 81 23.63 -18.06 4.29
CA GLY A 81 22.41 -18.17 5.08
C GLY A 81 21.66 -16.84 5.22
N LEU A 82 20.67 -16.84 6.11
CA LEU A 82 19.84 -15.68 6.38
C LEU A 82 20.64 -14.61 7.16
N GLN A 83 20.68 -13.41 6.63
CA GLN A 83 21.34 -12.30 7.31
C GLN A 83 20.50 -11.81 8.49
N LYS A 84 21.17 -11.17 9.47
CA LYS A 84 20.51 -10.61 10.65
C LYS A 84 19.49 -9.54 10.24
N ALA A 85 18.30 -9.61 10.84
CA ALA A 85 17.28 -8.57 10.66
C ALA A 85 17.77 -7.23 11.21
N ALA A 86 17.37 -6.14 10.57
CA ALA A 86 17.61 -4.79 11.09
C ALA A 86 16.76 -4.54 12.34
N ASP A 87 17.20 -3.61 13.18
CA ASP A 87 16.50 -3.17 14.41
C ASP A 87 15.55 -1.98 14.17
N TYR A 88 15.02 -1.88 12.98
CA TYR A 88 14.10 -0.82 12.55
C TYR A 88 13.05 -1.36 11.59
N TYR A 89 11.98 -0.59 11.45
CA TYR A 89 10.94 -0.85 10.46
C TYR A 89 11.35 -0.30 9.09
N ALA A 90 11.10 -1.08 8.06
CA ALA A 90 11.32 -0.71 6.68
C ALA A 90 10.04 -0.97 5.89
N ILE A 91 9.41 0.08 5.42
CA ILE A 91 8.14 0.03 4.70
C ILE A 91 8.38 0.34 3.23
N LYS A 92 7.99 -0.59 2.38
CA LYS A 92 7.99 -0.43 0.94
C LYS A 92 6.61 0.03 0.49
N MET A 93 6.54 1.21 -0.13
CA MET A 93 5.30 1.78 -0.68
C MET A 93 5.38 1.82 -2.20
N PRO A 94 4.39 1.26 -2.93
CA PRO A 94 4.32 1.42 -4.38
C PRO A 94 3.95 2.86 -4.74
N VAL A 95 4.51 3.33 -5.85
CA VAL A 95 4.17 4.63 -6.44
C VAL A 95 3.41 4.38 -7.74
N PHE A 96 2.30 5.08 -7.92
CA PHE A 96 1.48 5.03 -9.12
C PHE A 96 1.52 6.38 -9.83
N SER A 97 1.38 6.38 -11.15
CA SER A 97 1.35 7.60 -11.97
C SER A 97 0.00 7.78 -12.66
N PHE A 98 -1.08 7.33 -12.04
CA PHE A 98 -2.42 7.44 -12.63
C PHE A 98 -2.84 8.88 -12.89
N GLU A 99 -2.38 9.82 -12.06
CA GLU A 99 -2.63 11.26 -12.24
C GLU A 99 -2.03 11.83 -13.54
N LYS A 100 -1.02 11.16 -14.11
CA LYS A 100 -0.35 11.57 -15.35
C LYS A 100 -1.00 11.01 -16.61
N ILE A 101 -1.86 10.00 -16.47
CA ILE A 101 -2.47 9.29 -17.59
C ILE A 101 -3.99 9.40 -17.48
N ARG A 102 -4.56 10.40 -18.15
CA ARG A 102 -6.03 10.58 -18.17
C ARG A 102 -6.72 9.36 -18.79
N GLY A 103 -7.79 8.91 -18.15
CA GLY A 103 -8.58 7.78 -18.61
C GLY A 103 -7.97 6.40 -18.35
N ALA A 104 -6.83 6.31 -17.66
CA ALA A 104 -6.28 5.02 -17.25
C ALA A 104 -7.23 4.26 -16.32
N ASP A 105 -7.24 2.94 -16.42
CA ASP A 105 -7.92 2.09 -15.47
C ASP A 105 -7.14 2.07 -14.15
N ILE A 106 -7.73 2.70 -13.12
CA ILE A 106 -7.15 2.83 -11.78
C ILE A 106 -7.41 1.60 -10.90
N SER A 107 -8.22 0.64 -11.36
CA SER A 107 -8.51 -0.57 -10.60
C SER A 107 -7.24 -1.41 -10.47
N LEU A 108 -6.91 -1.82 -9.25
CA LEU A 108 -5.80 -2.74 -9.01
C LEU A 108 -6.26 -4.17 -9.29
N GLY A 109 -5.43 -4.91 -10.00
CA GLY A 109 -5.61 -6.30 -10.38
C GLY A 109 -4.33 -7.10 -10.15
N PRO A 110 -4.23 -8.31 -10.69
CA PRO A 110 -3.03 -9.15 -10.58
C PRO A 110 -1.83 -8.57 -11.33
N GLU A 111 -2.08 -7.66 -12.29
CA GLU A 111 -1.01 -7.00 -13.05
C GLU A 111 -0.33 -5.90 -12.23
N MET A 112 0.96 -5.75 -12.44
CA MET A 112 1.72 -4.67 -11.82
C MET A 112 1.44 -3.34 -12.53
N LYS A 113 0.73 -2.42 -11.84
CA LYS A 113 0.43 -1.06 -12.32
C LYS A 113 1.31 0.03 -11.66
N SER A 114 2.13 -0.33 -10.68
CA SER A 114 3.05 0.61 -10.06
C SER A 114 4.17 1.03 -11.01
N THR A 115 4.51 2.32 -11.02
CA THR A 115 5.57 2.91 -11.84
C THR A 115 6.88 3.09 -11.08
N GLY A 116 6.82 2.99 -9.76
CA GLY A 116 7.97 3.10 -8.87
C GLY A 116 7.67 2.53 -7.49
N GLU A 117 8.64 2.64 -6.62
CA GLU A 117 8.53 2.27 -5.21
C GLU A 117 9.41 3.19 -4.38
N CYS A 118 8.97 3.52 -3.18
CA CYS A 118 9.74 4.27 -2.20
C CYS A 118 9.88 3.51 -0.89
N LEU A 119 10.76 3.99 -0.04
CA LEU A 119 11.16 3.34 1.20
C LEU A 119 11.04 4.33 2.36
N GLY A 120 10.25 3.95 3.38
CA GLY A 120 10.26 4.59 4.68
C GLY A 120 11.04 3.74 5.69
N ILE A 121 11.94 4.35 6.44
CA ILE A 121 12.72 3.67 7.50
C ILE A 121 12.64 4.48 8.79
N SER A 122 12.32 3.80 9.90
CA SER A 122 12.41 4.35 11.25
C SER A 122 12.45 3.25 12.31
N LYS A 123 12.83 3.61 13.53
CA LYS A 123 12.63 2.76 14.72
C LYS A 123 11.18 2.71 15.19
N SER A 124 10.37 3.68 14.83
CA SER A 124 8.92 3.69 14.99
C SER A 124 8.25 3.22 13.70
N PHE A 125 7.25 2.33 13.83
CA PHE A 125 6.46 1.86 12.69
C PHE A 125 5.71 3.03 12.02
N ASP A 126 5.05 3.87 12.82
CA ASP A 126 4.25 5.00 12.33
C ASP A 126 5.10 6.02 11.58
N GLU A 127 6.28 6.32 12.10
CA GLU A 127 7.22 7.22 11.43
C GLU A 127 7.76 6.61 10.12
N ALA A 128 8.05 5.30 10.09
CA ALA A 128 8.45 4.62 8.86
C ALA A 128 7.32 4.64 7.83
N LEU A 129 6.08 4.41 8.25
CA LEU A 129 4.89 4.47 7.39
C LEU A 129 4.67 5.89 6.87
N TYR A 130 4.74 6.89 7.74
CA TYR A 130 4.62 8.29 7.34
C TYR A 130 5.66 8.69 6.29
N LYS A 131 6.94 8.33 6.50
CA LYS A 131 8.01 8.55 5.52
C LYS A 131 7.75 7.86 4.19
N ALA A 132 7.18 6.64 4.23
CA ALA A 132 6.82 5.90 3.03
C ALA A 132 5.68 6.58 2.26
N PHE A 133 4.65 7.08 2.96
CA PHE A 133 3.59 7.87 2.36
C PHE A 133 4.13 9.16 1.72
N GLU A 134 4.92 9.93 2.45
CA GLU A 134 5.52 11.16 1.95
C GLU A 134 6.40 10.90 0.72
N GLY A 135 7.21 9.84 0.75
CA GLY A 135 8.01 9.40 -0.39
C GLY A 135 7.17 8.95 -1.60
N ALA A 136 5.96 8.44 -1.39
CA ALA A 136 5.00 8.11 -2.44
C ALA A 136 4.23 9.34 -2.98
N GLY A 137 4.49 10.53 -2.44
CA GLY A 137 3.80 11.77 -2.82
C GLY A 137 2.52 12.04 -2.04
N ILE A 138 2.19 11.19 -1.06
CA ILE A 138 1.03 11.38 -0.19
C ILE A 138 1.39 12.44 0.86
N ARG A 139 0.72 13.58 0.80
CA ARG A 139 0.99 14.70 1.69
C ARG A 139 -0.02 14.77 2.81
N LEU A 140 0.40 15.35 3.95
CA LEU A 140 -0.49 15.64 5.06
C LEU A 140 -1.63 16.56 4.62
N PRO A 141 -2.84 16.35 5.16
CA PRO A 141 -4.02 17.17 4.88
C PRO A 141 -3.80 18.63 5.20
N LYS A 142 -4.28 19.52 4.33
CA LYS A 142 -4.19 20.98 4.52
C LYS A 142 -5.48 21.61 5.00
N HIS A 143 -6.62 21.10 4.53
CA HIS A 143 -7.93 21.69 4.75
C HIS A 143 -8.71 21.02 5.87
N LYS A 144 -8.24 19.88 6.36
CA LYS A 144 -8.94 19.03 7.34
C LYS A 144 -10.37 18.68 6.88
N GLN A 145 -10.53 18.31 5.63
CA GLN A 145 -11.80 17.91 5.05
C GLN A 145 -11.66 16.57 4.33
N ILE A 146 -12.52 15.63 4.70
CA ILE A 146 -12.50 14.28 4.12
C ILE A 146 -13.88 13.89 3.59
N ILE A 147 -13.87 13.02 2.58
CA ILE A 147 -15.07 12.33 2.10
C ILE A 147 -15.03 10.90 2.60
N MET A 148 -16.16 10.43 3.13
CA MET A 148 -16.37 9.04 3.51
C MET A 148 -17.57 8.47 2.78
N THR A 149 -17.36 7.46 1.93
CA THR A 149 -18.41 6.67 1.31
C THR A 149 -18.12 5.19 1.57
N LEU A 150 -18.95 4.56 2.38
CA LEU A 150 -18.67 3.22 2.88
C LEU A 150 -19.70 2.23 2.37
N ALA A 151 -19.23 1.08 1.90
CA ALA A 151 -20.08 -0.08 1.64
C ALA A 151 -20.80 -0.52 2.92
N ASP A 152 -21.99 -1.12 2.80
CA ASP A 152 -22.83 -1.47 3.94
C ASP A 152 -22.10 -2.33 4.97
N LYS A 153 -21.27 -3.25 4.53
CA LYS A 153 -20.46 -4.14 5.37
C LYS A 153 -19.37 -3.41 6.20
N ASP A 154 -18.92 -2.25 5.72
CA ASP A 154 -17.78 -1.50 6.30
C ASP A 154 -18.25 -0.32 7.16
N LYS A 155 -19.57 -0.02 7.17
CA LYS A 155 -20.10 1.15 7.87
C LYS A 155 -19.87 1.10 9.38
N GLN A 156 -19.98 -0.09 9.98
CA GLN A 156 -19.80 -0.26 11.41
C GLN A 156 -18.35 0.04 11.84
N ASP A 157 -17.39 -0.54 11.11
CA ASP A 157 -15.95 -0.33 11.37
C ASP A 157 -15.54 1.12 11.06
N GLY A 158 -16.24 1.78 10.13
CA GLY A 158 -16.00 3.18 9.78
C GLY A 158 -16.39 4.19 10.83
N ILE A 159 -17.18 3.83 11.86
CA ILE A 159 -17.62 4.75 12.92
C ILE A 159 -16.44 5.20 13.76
N ASP A 160 -15.61 4.27 14.25
CA ASP A 160 -14.44 4.58 15.06
C ASP A 160 -13.47 5.48 14.31
N ILE A 161 -13.20 5.16 13.06
CA ILE A 161 -12.37 5.97 12.16
C ILE A 161 -12.92 7.40 12.03
N ALA A 162 -14.23 7.54 11.82
CA ALA A 162 -14.87 8.83 11.68
C ALA A 162 -14.79 9.66 12.98
N GLN A 163 -15.00 9.03 14.15
CA GLN A 163 -14.85 9.67 15.46
C GLN A 163 -13.42 10.19 15.68
N ARG A 164 -12.42 9.41 15.29
CA ARG A 164 -11.01 9.81 15.40
C ARG A 164 -10.68 10.98 14.47
N PHE A 165 -11.16 10.99 13.23
CA PHE A 165 -11.01 12.15 12.34
C PHE A 165 -11.71 13.39 12.89
N GLU A 166 -12.92 13.26 13.42
CA GLU A 166 -13.64 14.35 14.06
C GLU A 166 -12.88 14.92 15.26
N ALA A 167 -12.34 14.06 16.13
CA ALA A 167 -11.52 14.45 17.27
C ALA A 167 -10.25 15.22 16.86
N LEU A 168 -9.69 14.92 15.68
CA LEU A 168 -8.58 15.66 15.09
C LEU A 168 -9.00 16.96 14.38
N GLY A 169 -10.30 17.29 14.43
CA GLY A 169 -10.86 18.53 13.87
C GLY A 169 -11.15 18.47 12.38
N TYR A 170 -11.32 17.27 11.81
CA TYR A 170 -11.71 17.11 10.41
C TYR A 170 -13.21 17.28 10.21
N LYS A 171 -13.59 17.92 9.10
CA LYS A 171 -14.96 17.92 8.60
C LYS A 171 -15.17 16.67 7.73
N ILE A 172 -16.23 15.95 8.01
CA ILE A 172 -16.55 14.69 7.33
C ILE A 172 -17.74 14.92 6.41
N TYR A 173 -17.53 14.79 5.11
CA TYR A 173 -18.59 14.76 4.10
C TYR A 173 -18.88 13.31 3.75
N ALA A 174 -20.15 12.95 3.65
CA ALA A 174 -20.53 11.56 3.43
C ALA A 174 -21.75 11.41 2.52
N SER A 175 -21.81 10.30 1.77
CA SER A 175 -23.01 9.90 1.07
C SER A 175 -24.16 9.64 2.06
N ARG A 176 -25.43 9.75 1.58
CA ARG A 176 -26.64 9.65 2.43
C ARG A 176 -26.61 8.44 3.37
N GLY A 177 -26.27 7.25 2.87
CA GLY A 177 -26.25 6.02 3.69
C GLY A 177 -25.17 6.04 4.76
N THR A 178 -23.97 6.48 4.42
CA THR A 178 -22.85 6.62 5.36
C THR A 178 -23.12 7.73 6.38
N ALA A 179 -23.58 8.91 5.94
CA ALA A 179 -23.91 10.03 6.81
C ALA A 179 -24.99 9.67 7.84
N LYS A 180 -25.98 8.88 7.46
CA LYS A 180 -27.03 8.42 8.39
C LYS A 180 -26.42 7.60 9.53
N VAL A 181 -25.62 6.57 9.21
CA VAL A 181 -25.00 5.69 10.21
C VAL A 181 -24.06 6.47 11.12
N LEU A 182 -23.23 7.36 10.56
CA LEU A 182 -22.29 8.18 11.33
C LEU A 182 -23.06 9.09 12.33
N LYS A 183 -24.12 9.77 11.89
CA LYS A 183 -24.95 10.63 12.76
C LYS A 183 -25.65 9.86 13.86
N GLU A 184 -26.18 8.68 13.57
CA GLU A 184 -26.83 7.80 14.56
C GLU A 184 -25.82 7.35 15.64
N ASN A 185 -24.52 7.39 15.36
CA ASN A 185 -23.44 7.06 16.29
C ASN A 185 -22.64 8.29 16.82
N GLY A 186 -23.25 9.47 16.75
CA GLY A 186 -22.73 10.69 17.36
C GLY A 186 -21.67 11.43 16.60
N VAL A 187 -21.40 11.08 15.32
CA VAL A 187 -20.42 11.78 14.47
C VAL A 187 -21.14 12.88 13.65
N HIS A 188 -20.55 14.10 13.64
CA HIS A 188 -21.10 15.22 12.85
C HIS A 188 -20.71 15.12 11.37
N ALA A 189 -21.35 14.19 10.67
CA ALA A 189 -21.15 14.02 9.24
C ALA A 189 -22.06 14.94 8.41
N ILE A 190 -21.53 15.63 7.42
CA ILE A 190 -22.24 16.47 6.49
C ILE A 190 -22.70 15.59 5.33
N GLN A 191 -24.02 15.40 5.19
CA GLN A 191 -24.55 14.67 4.06
C GLN A 191 -24.39 15.48 2.77
N VAL A 192 -23.90 14.84 1.71
CA VAL A 192 -23.71 15.40 0.38
C VAL A 192 -24.43 14.53 -0.65
N ASN A 193 -24.94 15.15 -1.68
CA ASN A 193 -25.67 14.48 -2.75
C ASN A 193 -24.76 13.57 -3.59
N LYS A 194 -25.36 12.54 -4.18
CA LYS A 194 -24.68 11.67 -5.12
C LYS A 194 -24.42 12.37 -6.46
N ILE A 195 -23.49 11.82 -7.24
CA ILE A 195 -23.22 12.29 -8.60
C ILE A 195 -24.51 12.23 -9.45
N GLY A 196 -24.77 13.28 -10.21
CA GLY A 196 -25.99 13.36 -11.04
C GLY A 196 -27.24 13.89 -10.30
N GLN A 197 -27.12 14.25 -9.03
CA GLN A 197 -28.16 14.99 -8.28
C GLN A 197 -27.85 16.49 -8.22
N GLU A 198 -28.69 17.26 -7.54
CA GLU A 198 -28.49 18.69 -7.33
C GLU A 198 -27.20 19.00 -6.55
N ALA A 199 -26.47 19.99 -7.02
CA ALA A 199 -25.22 20.41 -6.38
C ALA A 199 -25.46 21.01 -4.98
N PRO A 200 -24.51 20.91 -4.03
CA PRO A 200 -23.19 20.28 -4.18
C PRO A 200 -23.21 18.76 -4.08
N THR A 201 -22.51 18.11 -4.97
CA THR A 201 -22.27 16.67 -4.96
C THR A 201 -20.87 16.34 -4.39
N LEU A 202 -20.62 15.06 -4.10
CA LEU A 202 -19.29 14.61 -3.68
C LEU A 202 -18.22 14.91 -4.72
N LEU A 203 -18.59 14.88 -6.01
CA LEU A 203 -17.68 15.22 -7.10
C LEU A 203 -17.31 16.71 -7.11
N ASP A 204 -18.28 17.58 -6.89
CA ASP A 204 -18.04 19.02 -6.86
C ASP A 204 -17.02 19.39 -5.77
N LEU A 205 -17.13 18.78 -4.58
CA LEU A 205 -16.18 18.97 -3.49
C LEU A 205 -14.75 18.55 -3.85
N ILE A 206 -14.59 17.46 -4.60
CA ILE A 206 -13.27 16.99 -5.07
C ILE A 206 -12.70 17.99 -6.09
N LEU A 207 -13.51 18.41 -7.06
CA LEU A 207 -13.09 19.33 -8.12
C LEU A 207 -12.76 20.74 -7.60
N GLU A 208 -13.36 21.15 -6.50
CA GLU A 208 -13.04 22.42 -5.84
C GLU A 208 -11.71 22.38 -5.04
N HIS A 209 -11.00 21.25 -5.04
CA HIS A 209 -9.74 21.05 -4.31
C HIS A 209 -9.81 21.35 -2.80
N LYS A 210 -10.99 21.18 -2.20
CA LYS A 210 -11.21 21.40 -0.77
C LYS A 210 -11.04 20.14 0.08
N ILE A 211 -10.94 18.99 -0.57
CA ILE A 211 -10.86 17.68 0.07
C ILE A 211 -9.41 17.20 0.12
N ASP A 212 -8.97 16.74 1.27
CA ASP A 212 -7.62 16.22 1.47
C ASP A 212 -7.54 14.71 1.30
N LEU A 213 -8.64 14.00 1.61
CA LEU A 213 -8.67 12.53 1.59
C LEU A 213 -10.06 12.04 1.23
N VAL A 214 -10.12 11.01 0.42
CA VAL A 214 -11.32 10.23 0.15
C VAL A 214 -11.15 8.83 0.75
N ILE A 215 -12.13 8.41 1.54
CA ILE A 215 -12.27 7.03 2.02
C ILE A 215 -13.50 6.46 1.34
N ASP A 216 -13.28 5.59 0.36
CA ASP A 216 -14.35 5.00 -0.46
C ASP A 216 -14.19 3.48 -0.52
N THR A 217 -14.96 2.75 0.29
CA THR A 217 -14.91 1.29 0.28
C THR A 217 -15.89 0.74 -0.75
N PRO A 218 -15.41 -0.10 -1.70
CA PRO A 218 -16.22 -0.59 -2.78
C PRO A 218 -17.23 -1.66 -2.33
N GLU A 219 -18.42 -1.63 -2.91
CA GLU A 219 -19.33 -2.78 -2.88
C GLU A 219 -18.88 -3.83 -3.91
N ASN A 220 -19.15 -5.12 -3.65
CA ASN A 220 -18.86 -6.19 -4.60
C ASN A 220 -19.74 -6.07 -5.86
N GLY A 221 -19.14 -6.07 -7.04
CA GLY A 221 -19.84 -6.08 -8.34
C GLY A 221 -19.17 -5.30 -9.47
N ILE A 222 -19.73 -5.36 -10.69
CA ILE A 222 -19.23 -4.67 -11.88
C ILE A 222 -19.45 -3.15 -11.73
N GLU A 223 -18.40 -2.40 -11.46
CA GLU A 223 -18.48 -1.07 -10.83
C GLU A 223 -18.24 0.13 -11.74
N ARG A 224 -17.97 -0.05 -13.04
CA ARG A 224 -17.57 1.08 -13.91
C ARG A 224 -18.62 2.19 -14.06
N ALA A 225 -19.87 1.92 -13.71
CA ALA A 225 -20.99 2.86 -13.81
C ALA A 225 -21.49 3.38 -12.46
N LYS A 226 -20.82 3.03 -11.34
CA LYS A 226 -21.24 3.47 -10.01
C LYS A 226 -20.48 4.72 -9.54
N ASP A 227 -21.14 5.53 -8.72
CA ASP A 227 -20.59 6.77 -8.15
C ASP A 227 -19.20 6.59 -7.53
N GLY A 228 -18.97 5.49 -6.81
CA GLY A 228 -17.67 5.18 -6.19
C GLY A 228 -16.52 5.12 -7.19
N PHE A 229 -16.71 4.52 -8.37
CA PHE A 229 -15.68 4.52 -9.41
C PHE A 229 -15.34 5.95 -9.87
N LEU A 230 -16.35 6.77 -10.10
CA LEU A 230 -16.15 8.18 -10.51
C LEU A 230 -15.46 8.99 -9.40
N ILE A 231 -15.87 8.82 -8.15
CA ILE A 231 -15.25 9.49 -7.00
C ILE A 231 -13.76 9.15 -6.93
N ARG A 232 -13.40 7.86 -6.97
CA ARG A 232 -11.99 7.41 -6.93
C ARG A 232 -11.19 7.94 -8.11
N ARG A 233 -11.77 7.90 -9.30
CA ARG A 233 -11.12 8.39 -10.51
C ARG A 233 -10.82 9.88 -10.44
N TYR A 234 -11.83 10.68 -10.12
CA TYR A 234 -11.64 12.14 -10.01
C TYR A 234 -10.74 12.52 -8.84
N ALA A 235 -10.80 11.82 -7.72
CA ALA A 235 -9.86 12.01 -6.63
C ALA A 235 -8.41 11.86 -7.12
N ILE A 236 -8.10 10.78 -7.85
CA ILE A 236 -6.76 10.54 -8.40
C ILE A 236 -6.39 11.59 -9.45
N GLU A 237 -7.29 11.94 -10.38
CA GLU A 237 -7.04 12.94 -11.42
C GLU A 237 -6.80 14.36 -10.86
N THR A 238 -7.35 14.67 -9.69
CA THR A 238 -7.15 15.93 -8.97
C THR A 238 -6.04 15.92 -7.93
N GLY A 239 -5.36 14.77 -7.78
CA GLY A 239 -4.28 14.59 -6.78
C GLY A 239 -4.79 14.44 -5.35
N VAL A 240 -6.08 14.17 -5.14
CA VAL A 240 -6.66 13.83 -3.84
C VAL A 240 -6.44 12.35 -3.56
N HIS A 241 -5.88 12.03 -2.40
CA HIS A 241 -5.61 10.64 -2.03
C HIS A 241 -6.90 9.89 -1.74
N CYS A 242 -6.96 8.63 -2.18
CA CYS A 242 -8.12 7.77 -1.99
C CYS A 242 -7.71 6.46 -1.32
N LEU A 243 -8.34 6.14 -0.21
CA LEU A 243 -8.23 4.87 0.50
C LEU A 243 -9.47 4.01 0.20
N THR A 244 -9.24 2.78 -0.23
CA THR A 244 -10.31 1.84 -0.62
C THR A 244 -10.50 0.68 0.35
N SER A 245 -9.76 0.69 1.47
CA SER A 245 -9.86 -0.30 2.54
C SER A 245 -9.68 0.37 3.89
N LEU A 246 -10.53 0.04 4.86
CA LEU A 246 -10.41 0.53 6.23
C LEU A 246 -9.18 -0.05 6.95
N SER A 247 -8.74 -1.24 6.58
CA SER A 247 -7.55 -1.88 7.18
C SER A 247 -6.28 -1.05 7.04
N LEU A 248 -6.17 -0.22 6.00
CA LEU A 248 -5.03 0.71 5.85
C LEU A 248 -5.01 1.82 6.90
N ILE A 249 -6.15 2.11 7.53
CA ILE A 249 -6.28 3.15 8.53
C ILE A 249 -5.98 2.59 9.94
N HIS A 250 -6.29 1.30 10.16
CA HIS A 250 -6.00 0.61 11.42
C HIS A 250 -4.51 0.24 11.61
N ILE A 251 -3.69 0.36 10.59
CA ILE A 251 -2.24 0.06 10.66
C ILE A 251 -1.47 1.11 11.50
N SER A 252 -2.12 2.20 11.87
CA SER A 252 -1.51 3.29 12.66
C SER A 252 -1.69 3.16 14.19
N GLU A 253 -2.02 1.99 14.71
CA GLU A 253 -2.07 1.68 16.15
C GLU A 253 -0.84 0.98 16.68
#